data_2aef0fc12309a048cd25375a947f16b3
#
_entry.id   2aef0fc12309a048cd25375a947f16b3
#
_cell.length_a   1.000
_cell.length_b   1.000
_cell.length_c   1.000
_cell.angle_alpha   90.00
_cell.angle_beta   90.00
_cell.angle_gamma   90.00
#
_symmetry.space_group_name_H-M   'P 1'
#
loop_
_entity.id
_entity.type
_entity.pdbx_description
1 polymer ?
#
loop_
_entity_poly.entity_id
_entity_poly.type
_entity_poly.pdbx_seq_one_letter_code
_entity_poly.pdbx_strand_id
1 'polypeptide(L)'
;MVRLTPDQALAAAALDRLVNIVSAPGSGKTTVAAERFGYQRHLVGDDRGVLGLCFNRAAVAELRARISARWGGGAIAPPHRVMTFDHLHVELLHRLLDAGLVNWPNGLRELDVRDDYRGTPGFRFLTPPNNFRRVAVLDGRRNVVSNGRKVEQPTTGIGNVGAHRALLSAGVVSHDDVRTILLSTMVVDELRDFASSWLAESFRALVIDEVYDAAVLDLNVAFLAAEAGLDVTLIGDPWQALYKWRGATPDEVQRLLDATTDRFVEYRQPQSFRFIGDQMPELARALRNGEPVILPSGTSEQVDVALARTWRPLWSAGDNILPLSFRTIENATDAALNLLLDVVTRGRLGVSSFGREAAIARLGLDR
;
A
#
# COMPACT_ATOMS: atom_id res chain seq x y z
N MET A 1 -22.34 9.56 -16.02
CA MET A 1 -22.47 8.40 -15.10
C MET A 1 -21.75 7.23 -15.76
N VAL A 2 -20.75 6.63 -15.12
CA VAL A 2 -20.03 5.46 -15.65
C VAL A 2 -21.00 4.28 -15.65
N ARG A 3 -21.18 3.64 -16.82
CA ARG A 3 -22.02 2.44 -16.95
C ARG A 3 -21.15 1.22 -16.64
N LEU A 4 -21.54 0.44 -15.64
CA LEU A 4 -20.87 -0.81 -15.31
C LEU A 4 -21.14 -1.89 -16.38
N THR A 5 -20.17 -2.77 -16.58
CA THR A 5 -20.43 -4.03 -17.30
C THR A 5 -21.26 -4.98 -16.43
N PRO A 6 -21.88 -6.02 -17.02
CA PRO A 6 -22.59 -7.04 -16.26
C PRO A 6 -21.73 -7.66 -15.15
N ASP A 7 -20.46 -8.02 -15.46
CA ASP A 7 -19.53 -8.61 -14.48
C ASP A 7 -19.18 -7.65 -13.34
N GLN A 8 -18.95 -6.36 -13.67
CA GLN A 8 -18.72 -5.33 -12.66
C GLN A 8 -19.94 -5.12 -11.76
N ALA A 9 -21.15 -5.08 -12.35
CA ALA A 9 -22.39 -4.92 -11.60
C ALA A 9 -22.65 -6.13 -10.68
N LEU A 10 -22.42 -7.35 -11.20
CA LEU A 10 -22.57 -8.58 -10.42
C LEU A 10 -21.60 -8.61 -9.23
N ALA A 11 -20.33 -8.31 -9.45
CA ALA A 11 -19.32 -8.28 -8.39
C ALA A 11 -19.59 -7.17 -7.35
N ALA A 12 -20.02 -5.98 -7.79
CA ALA A 12 -20.33 -4.87 -6.89
C ALA A 12 -21.57 -5.15 -6.03
N ALA A 13 -22.58 -5.85 -6.56
CA ALA A 13 -23.84 -6.15 -5.90
C ALA A 13 -23.90 -7.58 -5.33
N ALA A 14 -22.76 -8.28 -5.24
CA ALA A 14 -22.70 -9.64 -4.68
C ALA A 14 -23.29 -9.69 -3.27
N LEU A 15 -24.10 -10.71 -3.01
CA LEU A 15 -24.75 -10.93 -1.70
C LEU A 15 -23.88 -11.75 -0.76
N ASP A 16 -22.83 -12.36 -1.28
CA ASP A 16 -21.90 -13.15 -0.49
C ASP A 16 -21.18 -12.30 0.55
N ARG A 17 -21.01 -12.83 1.75
CA ARG A 17 -20.31 -12.17 2.85
C ARG A 17 -18.82 -12.00 2.55
N LEU A 18 -18.18 -13.03 2.00
CA LEU A 18 -16.78 -13.03 1.64
C LEU A 18 -16.64 -13.05 0.11
N VAL A 19 -16.12 -11.99 -0.46
CA VAL A 19 -16.02 -11.76 -1.91
C VAL A 19 -14.57 -11.52 -2.30
N ASN A 20 -14.07 -12.27 -3.28
CA ASN A 20 -12.78 -12.07 -3.92
C ASN A 20 -12.97 -11.66 -5.39
N ILE A 21 -12.60 -10.42 -5.74
CA ILE A 21 -12.74 -9.88 -7.09
C ILE A 21 -11.39 -9.87 -7.78
N VAL A 22 -11.17 -10.84 -8.66
CA VAL A 22 -9.96 -10.93 -9.48
C VAL A 22 -10.15 -10.13 -10.76
N SER A 23 -9.35 -9.10 -10.93
CA SER A 23 -9.57 -8.07 -11.95
C SER A 23 -8.35 -7.90 -12.85
N ALA A 24 -8.56 -7.87 -14.18
CA ALA A 24 -7.51 -7.57 -15.13
C ALA A 24 -6.97 -6.13 -15.00
N PRO A 25 -5.75 -5.84 -15.50
CA PRO A 25 -5.25 -4.47 -15.61
C PRO A 25 -6.21 -3.58 -16.39
N GLY A 26 -6.61 -2.46 -15.79
CA GLY A 26 -7.54 -1.53 -16.46
C GLY A 26 -8.99 -1.98 -16.52
N SER A 27 -9.39 -3.02 -15.78
CA SER A 27 -10.79 -3.50 -15.70
C SER A 27 -11.70 -2.60 -14.84
N GLY A 28 -11.16 -1.54 -14.24
CA GLY A 28 -11.94 -0.64 -13.39
C GLY A 28 -12.07 -1.07 -11.93
N LYS A 29 -11.05 -1.77 -11.37
CA LYS A 29 -11.00 -2.21 -9.97
C LYS A 29 -11.52 -1.19 -8.97
N THR A 30 -10.94 0.02 -8.97
CA THR A 30 -11.34 1.09 -8.06
C THR A 30 -12.77 1.59 -8.30
N THR A 31 -13.30 1.46 -9.53
CA THR A 31 -14.72 1.75 -9.80
C THR A 31 -15.62 0.72 -9.11
N VAL A 32 -15.27 -0.57 -9.23
CA VAL A 32 -16.02 -1.64 -8.56
C VAL A 32 -15.88 -1.54 -7.05
N ALA A 33 -14.70 -1.17 -6.52
CA ALA A 33 -14.52 -0.88 -5.10
C ALA A 33 -15.46 0.22 -4.60
N ALA A 34 -15.60 1.32 -5.37
CA ALA A 34 -16.50 2.41 -5.04
C ALA A 34 -17.99 2.01 -5.09
N GLU A 35 -18.37 1.21 -6.08
CA GLU A 35 -19.75 0.69 -6.21
C GLU A 35 -20.04 -0.28 -5.06
N ARG A 36 -19.12 -1.20 -4.75
CA ARG A 36 -19.25 -2.15 -3.64
C ARG A 36 -19.36 -1.44 -2.29
N PHE A 37 -18.51 -0.42 -2.06
CA PHE A 37 -18.60 0.40 -0.86
C PHE A 37 -19.98 1.06 -0.71
N GLY A 38 -20.48 1.68 -1.78
CA GLY A 38 -21.79 2.32 -1.77
C GLY A 38 -22.92 1.30 -1.63
N TYR A 39 -22.83 0.16 -2.30
CA TYR A 39 -23.80 -0.93 -2.14
C TYR A 39 -23.86 -1.40 -0.69
N GLN A 40 -22.71 -1.72 -0.11
CA GLN A 40 -22.62 -2.13 1.29
C GLN A 40 -23.16 -1.05 2.24
N ARG A 41 -22.91 0.22 1.97
CA ARG A 41 -23.44 1.31 2.77
C ARG A 41 -24.97 1.35 2.78
N HIS A 42 -25.59 1.09 1.64
CA HIS A 42 -27.05 1.17 1.49
C HIS A 42 -27.79 -0.14 1.78
N LEU A 43 -27.07 -1.24 2.01
CA LEU A 43 -27.66 -2.45 2.60
C LEU A 43 -28.16 -2.09 4.00
N VAL A 44 -29.45 -2.32 4.20
CA VAL A 44 -30.18 -1.92 5.41
C VAL A 44 -29.74 -2.77 6.60
N GLY A 45 -29.60 -2.16 7.77
CA GLY A 45 -29.79 -2.94 8.96
C GLY A 45 -28.93 -2.67 10.18
N ASP A 46 -27.82 -1.93 10.14
CA ASP A 46 -27.14 -1.58 11.37
C ASP A 46 -26.36 -0.27 11.27
N ASP A 47 -26.03 0.33 12.42
CA ASP A 47 -25.37 1.64 12.52
C ASP A 47 -23.84 1.54 12.35
N ARG A 48 -23.29 0.33 12.14
CA ARG A 48 -21.85 0.14 11.95
C ARG A 48 -21.40 0.63 10.59
N GLY A 49 -20.12 1.03 10.53
CA GLY A 49 -19.52 1.60 9.33
C GLY A 49 -19.23 0.58 8.23
N VAL A 50 -19.03 1.11 7.02
CA VAL A 50 -18.31 0.43 5.94
C VAL A 50 -16.92 1.02 5.90
N LEU A 51 -15.88 0.18 5.90
CA LEU A 51 -14.49 0.59 5.85
C LEU A 51 -13.87 0.25 4.50
N GLY A 52 -13.45 1.28 3.76
CA GLY A 52 -12.62 1.14 2.55
C GLY A 52 -11.15 1.27 2.90
N LEU A 53 -10.33 0.29 2.52
CA LEU A 53 -8.88 0.28 2.77
C LEU A 53 -8.08 0.31 1.48
N CYS A 54 -7.04 1.15 1.47
CA CYS A 54 -6.08 1.31 0.38
C CYS A 54 -4.64 1.35 0.94
N PHE A 55 -3.64 1.15 0.07
CA PHE A 55 -2.23 1.08 0.48
C PHE A 55 -1.51 2.43 0.50
N ASN A 56 -2.08 3.47 -0.10
CA ASN A 56 -1.46 4.80 -0.12
C ASN A 56 -2.51 5.91 -0.17
N ARG A 57 -2.08 7.13 0.15
CA ARG A 57 -2.95 8.32 0.19
C ARG A 57 -3.57 8.67 -1.16
N ALA A 58 -2.86 8.43 -2.27
CA ALA A 58 -3.38 8.69 -3.61
C ALA A 58 -4.54 7.74 -3.96
N ALA A 59 -4.41 6.44 -3.64
CA ALA A 59 -5.49 5.46 -3.80
C ALA A 59 -6.71 5.80 -2.91
N VAL A 60 -6.50 6.26 -1.67
CA VAL A 60 -7.58 6.75 -0.81
C VAL A 60 -8.30 7.94 -1.44
N ALA A 61 -7.56 8.93 -1.96
CA ALA A 61 -8.14 10.10 -2.62
C ALA A 61 -8.95 9.72 -3.85
N GLU A 62 -8.42 8.82 -4.68
CA GLU A 62 -9.09 8.28 -5.87
C GLU A 62 -10.39 7.55 -5.51
N LEU A 63 -10.33 6.62 -4.54
CA LEU A 63 -11.50 5.86 -4.09
C LEU A 63 -12.56 6.79 -3.50
N ARG A 64 -12.18 7.75 -2.66
CA ARG A 64 -13.09 8.77 -2.12
C ARG A 64 -13.76 9.60 -3.21
N ALA A 65 -12.99 10.05 -4.21
CA ALA A 65 -13.52 10.83 -5.33
C ALA A 65 -14.57 10.02 -6.11
N ARG A 66 -14.30 8.74 -6.38
CA ARG A 66 -15.24 7.85 -7.09
C ARG A 66 -16.49 7.55 -6.27
N ILE A 67 -16.36 7.27 -4.98
CA ILE A 67 -17.52 7.09 -4.08
C ILE A 67 -18.38 8.36 -4.08
N SER A 68 -17.76 9.53 -3.88
CA SER A 68 -18.49 10.80 -3.83
C SER A 68 -19.17 11.15 -5.15
N ALA A 69 -18.51 10.91 -6.28
CA ALA A 69 -19.07 11.15 -7.61
C ALA A 69 -20.25 10.23 -7.93
N ARG A 70 -20.27 9.02 -7.40
CA ARG A 70 -21.30 8.02 -7.67
C ARG A 70 -22.45 8.05 -6.66
N TRP A 71 -22.14 8.20 -5.38
CA TRP A 71 -23.09 8.03 -4.28
C TRP A 71 -23.34 9.33 -3.49
N GLY A 72 -22.72 10.43 -3.91
CA GLY A 72 -22.82 11.74 -3.25
C GLY A 72 -21.81 11.94 -2.11
N GLY A 73 -21.55 13.21 -1.77
CA GLY A 73 -20.54 13.59 -0.77
C GLY A 73 -20.79 13.02 0.65
N GLY A 74 -22.05 12.76 1.00
CA GLY A 74 -22.42 12.14 2.29
C GLY A 74 -22.13 10.63 2.36
N ALA A 75 -21.71 10.01 1.26
CA ALA A 75 -21.48 8.56 1.24
C ALA A 75 -20.35 8.09 2.17
N ILE A 76 -19.41 8.96 2.50
CA ILE A 76 -18.26 8.69 3.40
C ILE A 76 -18.41 9.40 4.76
N ALA A 77 -19.62 9.90 5.07
CA ALA A 77 -19.87 10.45 6.40
C ALA A 77 -19.83 9.36 7.47
N PRO A 78 -19.38 9.68 8.70
CA PRO A 78 -19.38 8.72 9.80
C PRO A 78 -20.73 7.98 9.93
N PRO A 79 -20.71 6.69 10.22
CA PRO A 79 -19.57 5.86 10.63
C PRO A 79 -18.75 5.27 9.46
N HIS A 80 -19.09 5.58 8.21
CA HIS A 80 -18.39 5.06 7.03
C HIS A 80 -17.06 5.77 6.80
N ARG A 81 -16.03 5.02 6.44
CA ARG A 81 -14.66 5.56 6.35
C ARG A 81 -13.90 4.97 5.16
N VAL A 82 -13.01 5.78 4.59
CA VAL A 82 -12.00 5.32 3.61
C VAL A 82 -10.65 5.82 4.07
N MET A 83 -9.68 4.93 4.27
CA MET A 83 -8.37 5.25 4.78
C MET A 83 -7.28 4.30 4.31
N THR A 84 -6.03 4.60 4.66
CA THR A 84 -4.92 3.67 4.43
C THR A 84 -4.86 2.61 5.54
N PHE A 85 -4.24 1.45 5.24
CA PHE A 85 -3.91 0.46 6.27
C PHE A 85 -3.06 1.06 7.39
N ASP A 86 -2.07 1.89 7.06
CA ASP A 86 -1.23 2.55 8.06
C ASP A 86 -2.05 3.39 9.05
N HIS A 87 -3.09 4.08 8.59
CA HIS A 87 -3.98 4.83 9.48
C HIS A 87 -4.78 3.90 10.39
N LEU A 88 -5.31 2.81 9.85
CA LEU A 88 -6.03 1.79 10.64
C LEU A 88 -5.11 1.15 11.70
N HIS A 89 -3.87 0.85 11.33
CA HIS A 89 -2.88 0.29 12.25
C HIS A 89 -2.58 1.25 13.42
N VAL A 90 -2.39 2.53 13.13
CA VAL A 90 -2.17 3.55 14.16
C VAL A 90 -3.39 3.64 15.09
N GLU A 91 -4.59 3.63 14.54
CA GLU A 91 -5.82 3.66 15.33
C GLU A 91 -5.95 2.42 16.22
N LEU A 92 -5.69 1.23 15.70
CA LEU A 92 -5.71 -0.01 16.47
C LEU A 92 -4.68 0.02 17.62
N LEU A 93 -3.47 0.52 17.37
CA LEU A 93 -2.46 0.68 18.41
C LEU A 93 -2.94 1.63 19.52
N HIS A 94 -3.53 2.78 19.16
CA HIS A 94 -4.11 3.70 20.16
C HIS A 94 -5.22 3.04 20.97
N ARG A 95 -6.12 2.25 20.34
CA ARG A 95 -7.15 1.50 21.05
C ARG A 95 -6.57 0.52 22.08
N LEU A 96 -5.50 -0.19 21.72
CA LEU A 96 -4.81 -1.11 22.62
C LEU A 96 -4.14 -0.35 23.79
N LEU A 97 -3.57 0.84 23.55
CA LEU A 97 -2.98 1.70 24.58
C LEU A 97 -4.07 2.26 25.52
N ASP A 98 -5.19 2.73 24.97
CA ASP A 98 -6.30 3.28 25.74
C ASP A 98 -6.97 2.23 26.63
N ALA A 99 -7.06 0.99 26.13
CA ALA A 99 -7.56 -0.15 26.89
C ALA A 99 -6.56 -0.67 27.96
N GLY A 100 -5.31 -0.14 27.98
CA GLY A 100 -4.26 -0.60 28.88
C GLY A 100 -3.76 -2.01 28.57
N LEU A 101 -4.03 -2.51 27.38
CA LEU A 101 -3.60 -3.83 26.90
C LEU A 101 -2.17 -3.85 26.39
N VAL A 102 -1.66 -2.68 26.00
CA VAL A 102 -0.26 -2.44 25.61
C VAL A 102 0.27 -1.27 26.44
N ASN A 103 1.49 -1.38 26.93
CA ASN A 103 2.13 -0.34 27.72
C ASN A 103 3.21 0.36 26.90
N TRP A 104 3.06 1.67 26.72
CA TRP A 104 4.09 2.50 26.10
C TRP A 104 5.08 3.03 27.14
N PRO A 105 6.37 3.23 26.80
CA PRO A 105 7.32 3.89 27.70
C PRO A 105 6.77 5.20 28.27
N ASN A 106 6.99 5.42 29.57
CA ASN A 106 6.47 6.57 30.33
C ASN A 106 4.93 6.67 30.41
N GLY A 107 4.20 5.61 30.05
CA GLY A 107 2.73 5.61 30.07
C GLY A 107 2.08 6.52 29.02
N LEU A 108 2.81 6.89 27.96
CA LEU A 108 2.28 7.71 26.88
C LEU A 108 1.15 6.99 26.12
N ARG A 109 0.15 7.74 25.72
CA ARG A 109 -0.98 7.27 24.91
C ARG A 109 -1.09 7.98 23.58
N GLU A 110 -0.56 9.21 23.48
CA GLU A 110 -0.47 9.97 22.24
C GLU A 110 0.91 9.78 21.61
N LEU A 111 0.93 9.45 20.33
CA LEU A 111 2.16 9.12 19.60
C LEU A 111 2.34 10.05 18.39
N ASP A 112 3.56 10.52 18.17
CA ASP A 112 4.01 11.17 16.93
C ASP A 112 4.44 10.08 15.94
N VAL A 113 3.52 9.67 15.07
CA VAL A 113 3.76 8.61 14.09
C VAL A 113 4.28 9.20 12.78
N ARG A 114 5.46 8.78 12.36
CA ARG A 114 6.18 9.27 11.18
C ARG A 114 6.31 8.19 10.11
N ASP A 115 6.47 8.62 8.85
CA ASP A 115 6.74 7.69 7.75
C ASP A 115 8.06 6.92 7.97
N ASP A 116 9.09 7.64 8.45
CA ASP A 116 10.38 7.07 8.87
C ASP A 116 11.05 8.00 9.91
N TYR A 117 12.27 7.64 10.30
CA TYR A 117 13.06 8.40 11.28
C TYR A 117 14.05 9.40 10.64
N ARG A 118 13.89 9.80 9.37
CA ARG A 118 14.79 10.78 8.73
C ARG A 118 14.83 12.07 9.54
N GLY A 119 16.03 12.63 9.66
CA GLY A 119 16.26 13.85 10.43
C GLY A 119 16.25 13.68 11.95
N THR A 120 16.10 12.46 12.49
CA THR A 120 16.20 12.20 13.92
C THR A 120 17.60 11.74 14.33
N PRO A 121 18.02 11.97 15.60
CA PRO A 121 19.31 11.50 16.11
C PRO A 121 19.46 9.98 15.96
N GLY A 122 20.62 9.53 15.48
CA GLY A 122 20.92 8.12 15.30
C GLY A 122 20.38 7.47 14.02
N PHE A 123 19.66 8.22 13.18
CA PHE A 123 19.28 7.77 11.84
C PHE A 123 20.50 7.70 10.92
N ARG A 124 20.70 6.58 10.26
CA ARG A 124 21.84 6.37 9.35
C ARG A 124 21.56 5.28 8.32
N PHE A 125 22.42 5.18 7.33
CA PHE A 125 22.47 4.05 6.41
C PHE A 125 23.12 2.86 7.11
N LEU A 126 22.48 1.69 7.02
CA LEU A 126 22.87 0.44 7.66
C LEU A 126 23.20 -0.60 6.58
N THR A 127 24.35 -1.26 6.70
CA THR A 127 24.81 -2.27 5.74
C THR A 127 25.16 -3.59 6.44
N PRO A 128 24.76 -4.74 5.83
CA PRO A 128 25.22 -6.04 6.31
C PRO A 128 26.76 -6.17 6.32
N PRO A 129 27.35 -7.16 7.04
CA PRO A 129 26.64 -8.19 7.82
C PRO A 129 26.41 -7.83 9.28
N ASN A 130 27.07 -6.78 9.82
CA ASN A 130 27.15 -6.54 11.27
C ASN A 130 26.19 -5.46 11.79
N ASN A 131 25.30 -4.93 10.94
CA ASN A 131 24.37 -3.90 11.35
C ASN A 131 23.03 -4.50 11.77
N PHE A 132 22.46 -3.89 12.84
CA PHE A 132 21.11 -4.13 13.29
C PHE A 132 20.30 -2.85 13.13
N ARG A 133 19.11 -2.98 12.56
CA ARG A 133 18.09 -1.95 12.60
C ARG A 133 17.31 -2.11 13.89
N ARG A 134 17.07 -1.03 14.59
CA ARG A 134 16.17 -1.01 15.74
C ARG A 134 14.73 -0.98 15.29
N VAL A 135 13.90 -1.79 15.96
CA VAL A 135 12.46 -1.91 15.75
C VAL A 135 11.77 -1.96 17.11
N ALA A 136 10.56 -1.44 17.18
CA ALA A 136 9.73 -1.53 18.36
C ALA A 136 8.96 -2.88 18.34
N VAL A 137 8.98 -3.59 19.48
CA VAL A 137 8.24 -4.85 19.65
C VAL A 137 7.59 -4.89 21.03
N LEU A 138 6.68 -5.83 21.26
CA LEU A 138 6.18 -6.12 22.61
C LEU A 138 7.08 -7.12 23.31
N ASP A 139 7.35 -6.88 24.59
CA ASP A 139 7.94 -7.88 25.48
C ASP A 139 6.86 -8.81 26.06
N GLY A 140 7.28 -9.81 26.82
CA GLY A 140 6.37 -10.76 27.47
C GLY A 140 5.40 -10.14 28.51
N ARG A 141 5.60 -8.87 28.88
CA ARG A 141 4.72 -8.10 29.76
C ARG A 141 3.91 -7.04 29.00
N ARG A 142 3.90 -7.13 27.68
CA ARG A 142 3.20 -6.20 26.78
C ARG A 142 3.74 -4.77 26.81
N ASN A 143 4.98 -4.57 27.23
CA ASN A 143 5.62 -3.27 27.13
C ASN A 143 6.23 -3.10 25.72
N VAL A 144 6.10 -1.90 25.16
CA VAL A 144 6.80 -1.54 23.93
C VAL A 144 8.27 -1.30 24.24
N VAL A 145 9.13 -2.10 23.61
CA VAL A 145 10.59 -2.07 23.83
C VAL A 145 11.34 -2.00 22.51
N SER A 146 12.56 -1.43 22.56
CA SER A 146 13.48 -1.44 21.42
C SER A 146 14.18 -2.79 21.29
N ASN A 147 14.04 -3.41 20.12
CA ASN A 147 14.73 -4.65 19.77
C ASN A 147 15.64 -4.46 18.54
N GLY A 148 16.56 -5.41 18.29
CA GLY A 148 17.47 -5.40 17.15
C GLY A 148 17.04 -6.40 16.08
N ARG A 149 16.82 -5.95 14.86
CA ARG A 149 16.60 -6.78 13.70
C ARG A 149 17.84 -6.76 12.81
N LYS A 150 18.38 -7.93 12.47
CA LYS A 150 19.52 -8.02 11.57
C LYS A 150 19.18 -7.43 10.21
N VAL A 151 20.11 -6.67 9.66
CA VAL A 151 19.99 -6.07 8.33
C VAL A 151 20.53 -7.08 7.31
N GLU A 152 19.67 -7.55 6.43
CA GLU A 152 20.02 -8.51 5.36
C GLU A 152 20.43 -7.80 4.06
N GLN A 153 19.87 -6.60 3.85
CA GLN A 153 20.17 -5.74 2.70
C GLN A 153 20.43 -4.31 3.17
N PRO A 154 21.22 -3.51 2.42
CA PRO A 154 21.44 -2.12 2.75
C PRO A 154 20.10 -1.37 2.93
N THR A 155 19.93 -0.70 4.04
CA THR A 155 18.69 0.02 4.40
C THR A 155 19.01 1.23 5.27
N THR A 156 18.02 2.09 5.49
CA THR A 156 18.11 3.21 6.43
C THR A 156 17.33 2.94 7.70
N GLY A 157 17.75 3.51 8.81
CA GLY A 157 17.04 3.38 10.09
C GLY A 157 17.88 3.76 11.28
N ILE A 158 17.37 3.53 12.46
CA ILE A 158 18.08 3.72 13.72
C ILE A 158 18.89 2.46 14.03
N GLY A 159 20.21 2.61 14.19
CA GLY A 159 21.11 1.52 14.57
C GLY A 159 21.41 1.47 16.07
N ASN A 160 21.37 2.62 16.75
CA ASN A 160 21.70 2.76 18.16
C ASN A 160 20.49 2.51 19.07
N VAL A 161 20.64 1.61 20.05
CA VAL A 161 19.57 1.25 20.98
C VAL A 161 19.15 2.41 21.89
N GLY A 162 20.11 3.23 22.35
CA GLY A 162 19.85 4.39 23.21
C GLY A 162 19.04 5.47 22.47
N ALA A 163 19.44 5.76 21.24
CA ALA A 163 18.70 6.72 20.39
C ALA A 163 17.26 6.23 20.11
N HIS A 164 17.07 4.94 19.81
CA HIS A 164 15.72 4.40 19.57
C HIS A 164 14.86 4.41 20.83
N ARG A 165 15.44 4.03 22.00
CA ARG A 165 14.73 4.10 23.28
C ARG A 165 14.32 5.54 23.63
N ALA A 166 15.17 6.53 23.35
CA ALA A 166 14.84 7.93 23.57
C ALA A 166 13.67 8.39 22.71
N LEU A 167 13.62 7.98 21.43
CA LEU A 167 12.49 8.25 20.55
C LEU A 167 11.19 7.62 21.07
N LEU A 168 11.21 6.33 21.42
CA LEU A 168 10.04 5.66 22.01
C LEU A 168 9.58 6.33 23.31
N SER A 169 10.52 6.72 24.19
CA SER A 169 10.20 7.42 25.43
C SER A 169 9.61 8.81 25.21
N ALA A 170 9.88 9.43 24.07
CA ALA A 170 9.28 10.69 23.63
C ALA A 170 7.97 10.52 22.84
N GLY A 171 7.48 9.29 22.67
CA GLY A 171 6.29 9.00 21.88
C GLY A 171 6.49 9.06 20.36
N VAL A 172 7.75 9.15 19.89
CA VAL A 172 8.06 9.20 18.45
C VAL A 172 8.25 7.79 17.92
N VAL A 173 7.49 7.43 16.89
CA VAL A 173 7.46 6.08 16.32
C VAL A 173 7.28 6.12 14.80
N SER A 174 7.84 5.15 14.09
CA SER A 174 7.60 5.00 12.65
C SER A 174 6.42 4.07 12.37
N HIS A 175 5.80 4.21 11.17
CA HIS A 175 4.78 3.25 10.70
C HIS A 175 5.29 1.81 10.70
N ASP A 176 6.57 1.60 10.41
CA ASP A 176 7.17 0.25 10.42
C ASP A 176 7.25 -0.33 11.84
N ASP A 177 7.52 0.50 12.84
CA ASP A 177 7.46 0.08 14.24
C ASP A 177 6.04 -0.22 14.71
N VAL A 178 5.06 0.61 14.31
CA VAL A 178 3.64 0.33 14.57
C VAL A 178 3.25 -1.03 14.02
N ARG A 179 3.63 -1.34 12.76
CA ARG A 179 3.37 -2.66 12.16
C ARG A 179 4.05 -3.78 12.94
N THR A 180 5.30 -3.60 13.37
CA THR A 180 6.04 -4.62 14.11
C THR A 180 5.43 -4.88 15.49
N ILE A 181 4.99 -3.82 16.19
CA ILE A 181 4.25 -3.94 17.45
C ILE A 181 2.95 -4.74 17.21
N LEU A 182 2.16 -4.35 16.22
CA LEU A 182 0.87 -5.01 15.94
C LEU A 182 1.04 -6.47 15.48
N LEU A 183 2.09 -6.80 14.72
CA LEU A 183 2.39 -8.21 14.42
C LEU A 183 2.66 -9.01 15.69
N SER A 184 3.30 -8.39 16.70
CA SER A 184 3.47 -9.02 18.01
C SER A 184 2.14 -9.17 18.77
N THR A 185 1.15 -8.30 18.53
CA THR A 185 -0.17 -8.42 19.16
C THR A 185 -0.97 -9.58 18.56
N MET A 186 -0.82 -9.85 17.26
CA MET A 186 -1.60 -10.88 16.55
C MET A 186 -1.33 -12.31 17.04
N VAL A 187 -0.22 -12.55 17.73
CA VAL A 187 0.13 -13.85 18.31
C VAL A 187 -0.30 -14.01 19.77
N VAL A 188 -0.91 -12.98 20.38
CA VAL A 188 -1.43 -12.98 21.74
C VAL A 188 -2.95 -12.98 21.68
N ASP A 189 -3.57 -14.07 22.11
CA ASP A 189 -5.02 -14.29 21.94
C ASP A 189 -5.86 -13.12 22.45
N GLU A 190 -5.63 -12.65 23.69
CA GLU A 190 -6.40 -11.53 24.26
C GLU A 190 -6.29 -10.23 23.44
N LEU A 191 -5.11 -9.92 22.89
CA LEU A 191 -4.91 -8.72 22.07
C LEU A 191 -5.54 -8.87 20.69
N ARG A 192 -5.45 -10.07 20.13
CA ARG A 192 -6.11 -10.42 18.87
C ARG A 192 -7.63 -10.37 19.00
N ASP A 193 -8.18 -10.92 20.08
CA ASP A 193 -9.63 -10.94 20.34
C ASP A 193 -10.15 -9.51 20.57
N PHE A 194 -9.38 -8.65 21.23
CA PHE A 194 -9.70 -7.23 21.34
C PHE A 194 -9.76 -6.55 19.97
N ALA A 195 -8.76 -6.78 19.11
CA ALA A 195 -8.72 -6.21 17.76
C ALA A 195 -9.91 -6.70 16.91
N SER A 196 -10.23 -7.98 17.00
CA SER A 196 -11.39 -8.61 16.34
C SER A 196 -12.71 -7.99 16.80
N SER A 197 -12.91 -7.86 18.11
CA SER A 197 -14.10 -7.25 18.71
C SER A 197 -14.25 -5.79 18.30
N TRP A 198 -13.17 -5.02 18.36
CA TRP A 198 -13.18 -3.62 17.94
C TRP A 198 -13.57 -3.45 16.46
N LEU A 199 -13.05 -4.31 15.57
CA LEU A 199 -13.43 -4.30 14.16
C LEU A 199 -14.92 -4.61 13.99
N ALA A 200 -15.42 -5.64 14.68
CA ALA A 200 -16.81 -6.08 14.60
C ALA A 200 -17.81 -5.04 15.16
N GLU A 201 -17.42 -4.33 16.21
CA GLU A 201 -18.25 -3.27 16.80
C GLU A 201 -18.28 -2.00 15.94
N SER A 202 -17.16 -1.69 15.27
CA SER A 202 -17.01 -0.46 14.48
C SER A 202 -17.53 -0.58 13.06
N PHE A 203 -17.36 -1.76 12.45
CA PHE A 203 -17.62 -1.95 11.03
C PHE A 203 -18.43 -3.22 10.77
N ARG A 204 -19.33 -3.15 9.79
CA ARG A 204 -20.05 -4.31 9.27
C ARG A 204 -19.45 -4.86 7.99
N ALA A 205 -18.75 -4.00 7.23
CA ALA A 205 -18.16 -4.39 5.97
C ALA A 205 -16.77 -3.75 5.77
N LEU A 206 -15.91 -4.50 5.11
CA LEU A 206 -14.54 -4.14 4.75
C LEU A 206 -14.37 -4.31 3.24
N VAL A 207 -13.92 -3.27 2.56
CA VAL A 207 -13.59 -3.28 1.12
C VAL A 207 -12.11 -2.93 0.97
N ILE A 208 -11.30 -3.87 0.48
CA ILE A 208 -9.85 -3.71 0.26
C ILE A 208 -9.59 -3.61 -1.24
N ASP A 209 -9.08 -2.46 -1.69
CA ASP A 209 -8.62 -2.26 -3.07
C ASP A 209 -7.12 -2.59 -3.18
N GLU A 210 -6.72 -3.29 -4.27
CA GLU A 210 -5.35 -3.76 -4.56
C GLU A 210 -4.78 -4.75 -3.50
N VAL A 211 -5.56 -5.73 -3.05
CA VAL A 211 -5.19 -6.66 -1.96
C VAL A 211 -3.84 -7.38 -2.15
N TYR A 212 -3.39 -7.58 -3.38
CA TYR A 212 -2.10 -8.23 -3.65
C TYR A 212 -0.87 -7.34 -3.33
N ASP A 213 -1.10 -6.08 -2.97
CA ASP A 213 -0.06 -5.21 -2.41
C ASP A 213 -0.02 -5.25 -0.87
N ALA A 214 -0.86 -6.07 -0.25
CA ALA A 214 -0.96 -6.24 1.20
C ALA A 214 0.29 -6.89 1.81
N ALA A 215 0.70 -6.39 2.97
CA ALA A 215 1.65 -7.06 3.86
C ALA A 215 0.92 -8.04 4.80
N VAL A 216 1.67 -8.88 5.48
CA VAL A 216 1.12 -9.90 6.40
C VAL A 216 0.16 -9.30 7.43
N LEU A 217 0.47 -8.14 8.01
CA LEU A 217 -0.42 -7.51 8.99
C LEU A 217 -1.74 -7.07 8.36
N ASP A 218 -1.72 -6.55 7.14
CA ASP A 218 -2.92 -6.12 6.42
C ASP A 218 -3.85 -7.31 6.17
N LEU A 219 -3.27 -8.46 5.79
CA LEU A 219 -4.01 -9.71 5.60
C LEU A 219 -4.53 -10.29 6.92
N ASN A 220 -3.77 -10.16 8.02
CA ASN A 220 -4.26 -10.54 9.35
C ASN A 220 -5.49 -9.70 9.76
N VAL A 221 -5.52 -8.40 9.46
CA VAL A 221 -6.70 -7.56 9.70
C VAL A 221 -7.89 -8.05 8.86
N ALA A 222 -7.67 -8.38 7.59
CA ALA A 222 -8.72 -8.92 6.72
C ALA A 222 -9.25 -10.27 7.25
N PHE A 223 -8.36 -11.15 7.73
CA PHE A 223 -8.71 -12.42 8.35
C PHE A 223 -9.55 -12.21 9.62
N LEU A 224 -9.11 -11.35 10.53
CA LEU A 224 -9.84 -11.04 11.75
C LEU A 224 -11.23 -10.48 11.45
N ALA A 225 -11.35 -9.60 10.46
CA ALA A 225 -12.64 -9.05 10.04
C ALA A 225 -13.57 -10.15 9.50
N ALA A 226 -13.04 -11.07 8.68
CA ALA A 226 -13.81 -12.20 8.14
C ALA A 226 -14.29 -13.15 9.26
N GLU A 227 -13.40 -13.52 10.18
CA GLU A 227 -13.75 -14.41 11.32
C GLU A 227 -14.67 -13.71 12.33
N ALA A 228 -14.59 -12.39 12.46
CA ALA A 228 -15.50 -11.59 13.29
C ALA A 228 -16.90 -11.38 12.66
N GLY A 229 -17.15 -11.95 11.48
CA GLY A 229 -18.44 -11.91 10.82
C GLY A 229 -18.72 -10.67 9.97
N LEU A 230 -17.70 -9.86 9.65
CA LEU A 230 -17.87 -8.74 8.72
C LEU A 230 -18.04 -9.25 7.27
N ASP A 231 -18.72 -8.47 6.44
CA ASP A 231 -18.69 -8.65 5.00
C ASP A 231 -17.33 -8.19 4.48
N VAL A 232 -16.52 -9.09 3.94
CA VAL A 232 -15.17 -8.74 3.44
C VAL A 232 -15.11 -8.87 1.93
N THR A 233 -14.70 -7.79 1.27
CA THR A 233 -14.46 -7.77 -0.17
C THR A 233 -12.99 -7.47 -0.43
N LEU A 234 -12.32 -8.41 -1.09
CA LEU A 234 -10.94 -8.31 -1.57
C LEU A 234 -10.96 -8.01 -3.06
N ILE A 235 -10.25 -6.98 -3.52
CA ILE A 235 -10.18 -6.61 -4.94
C ILE A 235 -8.72 -6.50 -5.33
N GLY A 236 -8.32 -7.16 -6.41
CA GLY A 236 -6.94 -7.06 -6.87
C GLY A 236 -6.63 -7.86 -8.12
N ASP A 237 -5.36 -7.81 -8.49
CA ASP A 237 -4.79 -8.56 -9.59
C ASP A 237 -3.47 -9.21 -9.14
N PRO A 238 -3.41 -10.55 -9.04
CA PRO A 238 -2.19 -11.22 -8.62
C PRO A 238 -0.98 -10.93 -9.53
N TRP A 239 -1.22 -10.56 -10.79
CA TRP A 239 -0.18 -10.19 -11.75
C TRP A 239 0.34 -8.76 -11.59
N GLN A 240 -0.37 -7.90 -10.88
CA GLN A 240 0.02 -6.51 -10.62
C GLN A 240 0.71 -6.30 -9.27
N ALA A 241 1.01 -7.34 -8.54
CA ALA A 241 1.71 -7.28 -7.26
C ALA A 241 3.15 -6.77 -7.41
N LEU A 242 3.34 -5.46 -7.32
CA LEU A 242 4.62 -4.81 -7.56
C LEU A 242 5.39 -4.45 -6.27
N TYR A 243 4.74 -4.48 -5.11
CA TYR A 243 5.27 -3.94 -3.86
C TYR A 243 5.96 -4.98 -2.96
N LYS A 244 6.46 -6.10 -3.51
CA LYS A 244 7.25 -7.09 -2.74
C LYS A 244 8.38 -6.45 -1.93
N TRP A 245 9.01 -5.40 -2.45
CA TRP A 245 10.06 -4.65 -1.75
C TRP A 245 9.55 -3.83 -0.53
N ARG A 246 8.25 -3.60 -0.42
CA ARG A 246 7.56 -2.98 0.74
C ARG A 246 7.01 -4.01 1.71
N GLY A 247 7.23 -5.30 1.46
CA GLY A 247 6.72 -6.40 2.28
C GLY A 247 5.38 -6.95 1.82
N ALA A 248 4.91 -6.59 0.61
CA ALA A 248 3.75 -7.24 0.01
C ALA A 248 3.98 -8.74 -0.15
N THR A 249 2.99 -9.52 0.23
CA THR A 249 3.04 -10.99 0.27
C THR A 249 1.89 -11.58 -0.56
N PRO A 250 1.93 -11.50 -1.90
CA PRO A 250 0.84 -11.97 -2.76
C PRO A 250 0.45 -13.43 -2.51
N ASP A 251 1.43 -14.28 -2.17
CA ASP A 251 1.21 -15.70 -1.88
C ASP A 251 0.40 -15.90 -0.59
N GLU A 252 0.47 -14.96 0.36
CA GLU A 252 -0.31 -14.99 1.60
C GLU A 252 -1.79 -14.64 1.36
N VAL A 253 -2.12 -13.95 0.26
CA VAL A 253 -3.53 -13.71 -0.11
C VAL A 253 -4.24 -15.04 -0.35
N GLN A 254 -3.60 -15.98 -1.05
CA GLN A 254 -4.19 -17.31 -1.26
C GLN A 254 -4.36 -18.05 0.08
N ARG A 255 -3.38 -17.95 0.99
CA ARG A 255 -3.52 -18.53 2.33
C ARG A 255 -4.67 -17.92 3.12
N LEU A 256 -4.89 -16.62 3.01
CA LEU A 256 -6.05 -15.95 3.60
C LEU A 256 -7.35 -16.54 3.05
N LEU A 257 -7.46 -16.67 1.71
CA LEU A 257 -8.65 -17.22 1.06
C LEU A 257 -8.96 -18.66 1.50
N ASP A 258 -7.92 -19.44 1.79
CA ASP A 258 -8.04 -20.86 2.19
C ASP A 258 -8.23 -21.04 3.70
N ALA A 259 -7.83 -20.06 4.52
CA ALA A 259 -7.78 -20.17 5.98
C ALA A 259 -9.06 -19.71 6.68
N THR A 260 -9.90 -18.91 6.03
CA THR A 260 -11.15 -18.43 6.62
C THR A 260 -12.18 -19.55 6.77
N THR A 261 -12.94 -19.52 7.87
CA THR A 261 -13.98 -20.53 8.16
C THR A 261 -15.03 -20.56 7.05
N ASP A 262 -15.49 -19.40 6.59
CA ASP A 262 -16.34 -19.28 5.42
C ASP A 262 -15.46 -19.08 4.16
N ARG A 263 -15.93 -19.56 3.03
CA ARG A 263 -15.19 -19.45 1.77
C ARG A 263 -15.47 -18.14 1.05
N PHE A 264 -14.42 -17.57 0.48
CA PHE A 264 -14.54 -16.45 -0.47
C PHE A 264 -15.15 -16.93 -1.78
N VAL A 265 -16.17 -16.21 -2.25
CA VAL A 265 -16.74 -16.41 -3.58
C VAL A 265 -15.97 -15.53 -4.58
N GLU A 266 -15.46 -16.17 -5.63
CA GLU A 266 -14.64 -15.49 -6.63
C GLU A 266 -15.51 -14.87 -7.75
N TYR A 267 -15.25 -13.60 -8.03
CA TYR A 267 -15.80 -12.86 -9.18
C TYR A 267 -14.67 -12.41 -10.09
N ARG A 268 -14.78 -12.65 -11.38
CA ARG A 268 -13.74 -12.32 -12.37
C ARG A 268 -14.13 -11.16 -13.24
N GLN A 269 -13.17 -10.25 -13.47
CA GLN A 269 -13.31 -9.11 -14.37
C GLN A 269 -12.20 -9.16 -15.43
N PRO A 270 -12.37 -9.95 -16.50
CA PRO A 270 -11.33 -10.18 -17.48
C PRO A 270 -11.15 -9.03 -18.47
N GLN A 271 -12.17 -8.17 -18.65
CA GLN A 271 -12.15 -7.10 -19.64
C GLN A 271 -11.33 -5.92 -19.18
N SER A 272 -10.37 -5.49 -20.01
CA SER A 272 -9.60 -4.26 -19.82
C SER A 272 -10.19 -3.12 -20.63
N PHE A 273 -10.29 -1.92 -20.04
CA PHE A 273 -10.71 -0.67 -20.70
C PHE A 273 -9.54 0.30 -20.89
N ARG A 274 -8.34 -0.12 -20.53
CA ARG A 274 -7.15 0.75 -20.59
C ARG A 274 -6.55 0.84 -21.97
N PHE A 275 -6.70 -0.22 -22.77
CA PHE A 275 -6.06 -0.34 -24.06
C PHE A 275 -7.08 -0.13 -25.19
N ILE A 276 -6.61 0.51 -26.27
CA ILE A 276 -7.36 0.66 -27.53
C ILE A 276 -6.88 -0.48 -28.45
N GLY A 277 -7.84 -1.23 -29.02
CA GLY A 277 -7.53 -2.41 -29.85
C GLY A 277 -7.21 -3.67 -29.05
N ASP A 278 -6.88 -4.75 -29.75
CA ASP A 278 -6.80 -6.10 -29.19
C ASP A 278 -5.38 -6.55 -28.84
N GLN A 279 -4.35 -5.91 -29.40
CA GLN A 279 -2.95 -6.35 -29.26
C GLN A 279 -2.45 -6.38 -27.81
N MET A 280 -2.68 -5.31 -27.05
CA MET A 280 -2.22 -5.25 -25.64
C MET A 280 -3.04 -6.14 -24.71
N PRO A 281 -4.37 -6.23 -24.81
CA PRO A 281 -5.16 -7.23 -24.09
C PRO A 281 -4.72 -8.66 -24.40
N GLU A 282 -4.43 -8.97 -25.68
CA GLU A 282 -4.00 -10.30 -26.10
C GLU A 282 -2.59 -10.64 -25.57
N LEU A 283 -1.66 -9.68 -25.65
CA LEU A 283 -0.34 -9.81 -25.04
C LEU A 283 -0.45 -10.07 -23.52
N ALA A 284 -1.27 -9.30 -22.82
CA ALA A 284 -1.48 -9.46 -21.37
C ALA A 284 -2.08 -10.85 -21.04
N ARG A 285 -3.01 -11.33 -21.87
CA ARG A 285 -3.60 -12.66 -21.73
C ARG A 285 -2.54 -13.76 -21.94
N ALA A 286 -1.78 -13.67 -23.02
CA ALA A 286 -0.74 -14.65 -23.34
C ALA A 286 0.32 -14.74 -22.23
N LEU A 287 0.80 -13.59 -21.73
CA LEU A 287 1.75 -13.55 -20.60
C LEU A 287 1.18 -14.19 -19.32
N ARG A 288 -0.10 -13.97 -19.02
CA ARG A 288 -0.77 -14.57 -17.86
C ARG A 288 -0.88 -16.09 -17.95
N ASN A 289 -1.11 -16.59 -19.16
CA ASN A 289 -1.23 -18.02 -19.40
C ASN A 289 0.13 -18.72 -19.58
N GLY A 290 1.25 -17.98 -19.55
CA GLY A 290 2.58 -18.51 -19.83
C GLY A 290 2.74 -18.93 -21.31
N GLU A 291 1.92 -18.36 -22.20
CA GLU A 291 2.00 -18.64 -23.63
C GLU A 291 3.24 -17.94 -24.23
N PRO A 292 3.93 -18.57 -25.21
CA PRO A 292 5.03 -17.92 -25.90
C PRO A 292 4.57 -16.65 -26.62
N VAL A 293 5.26 -15.53 -26.36
CA VAL A 293 5.00 -14.26 -27.01
C VAL A 293 6.12 -13.97 -28.00
N ILE A 294 5.78 -13.87 -29.28
CA ILE A 294 6.70 -13.45 -30.32
C ILE A 294 6.55 -11.94 -30.50
N LEU A 295 7.54 -11.20 -30.03
CA LEU A 295 7.59 -9.76 -30.29
C LEU A 295 8.25 -9.52 -31.65
N PRO A 296 7.65 -8.72 -32.55
CA PRO A 296 8.27 -8.38 -33.81
C PRO A 296 9.60 -7.67 -33.55
N SER A 297 10.66 -8.10 -34.22
CA SER A 297 11.96 -7.47 -34.14
C SER A 297 11.94 -6.15 -34.90
N GLY A 298 12.24 -5.05 -34.18
CA GLY A 298 12.65 -3.79 -34.77
C GLY A 298 11.60 -3.06 -35.59
N THR A 299 10.62 -2.44 -34.96
CA THR A 299 9.98 -1.27 -35.57
C THR A 299 10.72 -0.02 -35.11
N SER A 300 11.14 0.82 -36.05
CA SER A 300 11.70 2.15 -35.80
C SER A 300 10.60 3.17 -35.43
N GLU A 301 9.52 2.71 -34.79
CA GLU A 301 8.45 3.60 -34.37
C GLU A 301 8.92 4.51 -33.25
N GLN A 302 8.63 5.78 -33.39
CA GLN A 302 8.91 6.77 -32.37
C GLN A 302 8.04 6.48 -31.15
N VAL A 303 8.68 6.31 -29.98
CA VAL A 303 8.00 6.02 -28.73
C VAL A 303 7.75 7.32 -27.97
N ASP A 304 6.50 7.63 -27.67
CA ASP A 304 6.15 8.84 -26.90
C ASP A 304 6.63 8.79 -25.46
N VAL A 305 6.54 7.63 -24.83
CA VAL A 305 6.94 7.41 -23.43
C VAL A 305 7.57 6.04 -23.26
N ALA A 306 8.76 5.98 -22.68
CA ALA A 306 9.41 4.74 -22.27
C ALA A 306 9.40 4.60 -20.74
N LEU A 307 8.94 3.45 -20.24
CA LEU A 307 8.90 3.16 -18.82
C LEU A 307 9.77 1.95 -18.49
N ALA A 308 10.60 2.06 -17.45
CA ALA A 308 11.36 0.94 -16.93
C ALA A 308 11.46 0.99 -15.41
N ARG A 309 11.62 -0.18 -14.79
CA ARG A 309 11.83 -0.30 -13.33
C ARG A 309 13.15 0.34 -12.88
N THR A 310 14.18 0.29 -13.71
CA THR A 310 15.49 0.87 -13.46
C THR A 310 15.91 1.72 -14.65
N TRP A 311 16.82 2.65 -14.45
CA TRP A 311 17.29 3.56 -15.49
C TRP A 311 18.08 2.86 -16.61
N ARG A 312 18.80 1.79 -16.30
CA ARG A 312 19.71 1.12 -17.23
C ARG A 312 19.07 0.74 -18.58
N PRO A 313 17.88 0.12 -18.64
CA PRO A 313 17.21 -0.17 -19.91
C PRO A 313 16.80 1.09 -20.69
N LEU A 314 16.53 2.21 -20.01
CA LEU A 314 16.10 3.45 -20.66
C LEU A 314 17.25 4.13 -21.41
N TRP A 315 18.51 3.89 -21.03
CA TRP A 315 19.67 4.48 -21.68
C TRP A 315 19.87 4.01 -23.12
N SER A 316 19.44 2.81 -23.45
CA SER A 316 19.52 2.23 -24.78
C SER A 316 18.25 2.41 -25.60
N ALA A 317 17.20 3.05 -25.03
CA ALA A 317 15.91 3.17 -25.69
C ALA A 317 15.80 4.38 -26.64
N GLY A 318 16.77 5.32 -26.61
CA GLY A 318 16.84 6.46 -27.54
C GLY A 318 17.48 7.71 -26.94
N ASP A 319 17.87 8.62 -27.83
CA ASP A 319 18.58 9.86 -27.44
C ASP A 319 17.67 10.94 -26.82
N ASN A 320 16.36 10.81 -26.97
CA ASN A 320 15.35 11.79 -26.55
C ASN A 320 14.62 11.41 -25.26
N ILE A 321 15.21 10.53 -24.42
CA ILE A 321 14.56 10.11 -23.18
C ILE A 321 14.81 11.13 -22.07
N LEU A 322 13.70 11.63 -21.52
CA LEU A 322 13.69 12.52 -20.36
C LEU A 322 13.69 11.70 -19.07
N PRO A 323 14.71 11.86 -18.19
CA PRO A 323 14.76 11.15 -16.92
C PRO A 323 13.80 11.79 -15.93
N LEU A 324 12.52 11.41 -15.96
CA LEU A 324 11.53 11.83 -14.99
C LEU A 324 11.51 10.86 -13.80
N SER A 325 11.76 11.38 -12.60
CA SER A 325 11.59 10.61 -11.35
C SER A 325 10.20 10.88 -10.78
N PHE A 326 9.32 9.89 -10.84
CA PHE A 326 7.93 10.02 -10.35
C PHE A 326 7.79 10.34 -8.86
N ARG A 327 8.87 10.22 -8.06
CA ARG A 327 8.82 10.52 -6.62
C ARG A 327 9.03 11.98 -6.25
N THR A 328 9.55 12.79 -7.20
CA THR A 328 9.97 14.16 -6.93
C THR A 328 9.24 15.20 -7.79
N ILE A 329 8.30 14.77 -8.61
CA ILE A 329 7.54 15.65 -9.51
C ILE A 329 6.13 15.80 -8.97
N GLU A 330 5.87 16.91 -8.29
CA GLU A 330 4.55 17.24 -7.76
C GLU A 330 3.74 18.14 -8.70
N ASN A 331 4.43 18.87 -9.60
CA ASN A 331 3.82 19.83 -10.51
C ASN A 331 4.71 20.10 -11.75
N ALA A 332 4.20 20.88 -12.70
CA ALA A 332 4.91 21.22 -13.94
C ALA A 332 6.23 21.98 -13.68
N THR A 333 6.30 22.79 -12.63
CA THR A 333 7.52 23.52 -12.26
C THR A 333 8.63 22.58 -11.81
N ASP A 334 8.29 21.55 -11.00
CA ASP A 334 9.24 20.52 -10.59
C ASP A 334 9.71 19.69 -11.77
N ALA A 335 8.82 19.38 -12.71
CA ALA A 335 9.17 18.69 -13.95
C ALA A 335 10.19 19.53 -14.75
N ALA A 336 9.90 20.81 -14.99
CA ALA A 336 10.77 21.71 -15.72
C ALA A 336 12.15 21.87 -15.04
N LEU A 337 12.18 21.97 -13.71
CA LEU A 337 13.43 22.08 -12.95
C LEU A 337 14.26 20.79 -13.05
N ASN A 338 13.64 19.62 -12.97
CA ASN A 338 14.34 18.35 -13.15
C ASN A 338 14.94 18.23 -14.56
N LEU A 339 14.21 18.66 -15.59
CA LEU A 339 14.69 18.71 -16.97
C LEU A 339 15.90 19.63 -17.13
N LEU A 340 15.80 20.86 -16.61
CA LEU A 340 16.87 21.83 -16.66
C LEU A 340 18.14 21.31 -15.96
N LEU A 341 18.00 20.75 -14.78
CA LEU A 341 19.10 20.15 -14.02
C LEU A 341 19.73 18.96 -14.78
N ASP A 342 18.93 18.14 -15.44
CA ASP A 342 19.46 17.04 -16.25
C ASP A 342 20.24 17.54 -17.47
N VAL A 343 19.74 18.54 -18.20
CA VAL A 343 20.43 19.17 -19.33
C VAL A 343 21.78 19.75 -18.89
N VAL A 344 21.80 20.48 -17.77
CA VAL A 344 23.04 21.06 -17.24
C VAL A 344 24.01 19.98 -16.79
N THR A 345 23.52 18.91 -16.13
CA THR A 345 24.38 17.82 -15.66
C THR A 345 24.98 17.03 -16.84
N ARG A 346 24.20 16.74 -17.87
CA ARG A 346 24.67 16.10 -19.10
C ARG A 346 25.68 16.96 -19.81
N GLY A 347 25.40 18.24 -19.95
CA GLY A 347 26.33 19.18 -20.62
C GLY A 347 27.67 19.34 -19.91
N ARG A 348 27.71 19.29 -18.57
CA ARG A 348 28.93 19.44 -17.77
C ARG A 348 29.67 18.15 -17.48
N LEU A 349 28.94 17.06 -17.26
CA LEU A 349 29.51 15.81 -16.74
C LEU A 349 29.34 14.62 -17.70
N GLY A 350 28.68 14.80 -18.85
CA GLY A 350 28.42 13.75 -19.84
C GLY A 350 27.45 12.64 -19.36
N VAL A 351 26.84 12.82 -18.19
CA VAL A 351 25.92 11.80 -17.60
C VAL A 351 24.66 12.46 -17.07
N SER A 352 23.55 11.74 -17.06
CA SER A 352 22.28 12.23 -16.51
C SER A 352 22.36 12.47 -15.00
N SER A 353 21.53 13.42 -14.53
CA SER A 353 21.42 13.78 -13.13
C SER A 353 20.80 12.71 -12.24
N PHE A 354 19.96 11.83 -12.78
CA PHE A 354 19.15 10.86 -12.03
C PHE A 354 18.19 11.49 -11.00
N GLY A 355 17.75 12.71 -11.24
CA GLY A 355 16.85 13.47 -10.39
C GLY A 355 17.50 14.66 -9.70
N ARG A 356 16.66 15.49 -9.07
CA ARG A 356 17.04 16.80 -8.52
C ARG A 356 18.16 16.72 -7.48
N GLU A 357 18.02 15.85 -6.48
CA GLU A 357 18.99 15.70 -5.40
C GLU A 357 20.37 15.26 -5.91
N ALA A 358 20.38 14.27 -6.82
CA ALA A 358 21.62 13.82 -7.43
C ALA A 358 22.25 14.87 -8.34
N ALA A 359 21.45 15.69 -9.04
CA ALA A 359 21.93 16.81 -9.83
C ALA A 359 22.59 17.89 -8.96
N ILE A 360 21.91 18.30 -7.89
CA ILE A 360 22.40 19.30 -6.93
C ILE A 360 23.74 18.85 -6.35
N ALA A 361 23.83 17.62 -5.85
CA ALA A 361 25.05 17.06 -5.28
C ALA A 361 26.20 16.98 -6.28
N ARG A 362 25.94 16.52 -7.52
CA ARG A 362 26.95 16.39 -8.59
C ARG A 362 27.45 17.75 -9.14
N LEU A 363 26.58 18.74 -9.17
CA LEU A 363 26.91 20.08 -9.60
C LEU A 363 27.51 20.95 -8.49
N GLY A 364 27.54 20.46 -7.25
CA GLY A 364 28.09 21.19 -6.11
C GLY A 364 27.26 22.42 -5.72
N LEU A 365 25.92 22.34 -5.90
CA LEU A 365 24.99 23.45 -5.63
C LEU A 365 24.54 23.52 -4.17
N ASP A 366 25.00 22.61 -3.31
CA ASP A 366 24.69 22.55 -1.87
C ASP A 366 25.55 23.50 -1.01
N ARG A 367 26.19 24.49 -1.59
CA ARG A 367 27.08 25.46 -0.90
C ARG A 367 26.52 26.86 -0.89
#